data_c8d32367cf51b36b9bc809cf79ed9dc5
#
_entry.id   c8d32367cf51b36b9bc809cf79ed9dc5
#
_cell.length_a   1.000
_cell.length_b   1.000
_cell.length_c   1.000
_cell.angle_alpha   90.00
_cell.angle_beta   90.00
_cell.angle_gamma   90.00
#
_symmetry.space_group_name_H-M   'P 1'
#
loop_
_entity.id
_entity.type
_entity.pdbx_description
1 polymer ?
#
loop_
_entity_poly.entity_id
_entity_poly.type
_entity_poly.pdbx_seq_one_letter_code
_entity_poly.pdbx_strand_id
1 'polypeptide(L)'
;MFRRAFATMPKHRYAAWGAVSVATASGLYLANSNNKVHAESKQKLSFWQSLPGENLPVNQGFAKLRGSAAEERFRTALSQNNGKTDFDVVIVGGGIIGLATARELIKRFPNMTVAVLEKEREVAAHQTGHNSGVIHAGIYYKPGSMMAKCCVRGADLMYEYCKEHQLPVERCGKLIVAVNEKEHKQVEHLMKVATMNGAKDLEILNSDEIRQLEPNVVAYSALYSPNTGITDFGLVAQCIANEIVQTGRAEIKLAFEVEKFQARPDGRVEIWGKEPNQNGPTNKVTGKNVITCAGFYSDRVAKMAGGDESAAKVVTFRGTYYQLKPEYRGICRMNIYPVPSGGGIPVGVHFTPTVNTRRGIQMIVGPGACLTFAREGYSFSNVSFADLFDSLTNLNLWAFALKNPALSIGELYKDLNKRAFLRAAQAYVPGLTEDMVEESFAGVMSQVFESGGKAASDFIFERKVMDGRILCVRNAPTPACTSSLAIAEMVADIATEDFQWSSAADEKPIEQSRAVALAA
;
A
#
# COMPACT_ATOMS: atom_id res chain seq x y z
N MET A 1 26.50 -28.61 24.60
CA MET A 1 26.41 -27.83 25.84
C MET A 1 25.18 -26.88 25.83
N PHE A 2 24.05 -27.34 25.27
CA PHE A 2 22.80 -26.57 25.20
C PHE A 2 21.56 -27.47 25.38
N ARG A 3 21.55 -28.28 26.43
CA ARG A 3 20.44 -29.21 26.75
C ARG A 3 20.09 -29.24 28.25
N ARG A 4 20.18 -28.11 28.98
CA ARG A 4 19.76 -28.06 30.40
C ARG A 4 19.41 -26.61 30.82
N ALA A 5 18.32 -26.06 30.35
CA ALA A 5 17.74 -24.84 30.92
C ALA A 5 16.23 -24.64 30.60
N PHE A 6 15.44 -25.71 30.58
CA PHE A 6 13.98 -25.57 30.55
C PHE A 6 13.34 -26.70 31.39
N ALA A 7 13.54 -26.62 32.68
CA ALA A 7 12.73 -27.37 33.65
C ALA A 7 12.71 -26.56 34.95
N THR A 8 11.59 -25.88 35.15
CA THR A 8 10.99 -25.47 36.42
C THR A 8 10.25 -24.12 36.28
N MET A 9 8.96 -24.21 35.98
CA MET A 9 7.98 -23.23 36.46
C MET A 9 6.66 -23.94 36.81
N PRO A 10 6.05 -23.65 37.96
CA PRO A 10 4.97 -24.43 38.51
C PRO A 10 3.59 -24.05 37.95
N LYS A 11 2.72 -25.08 37.84
CA LYS A 11 1.30 -24.97 37.57
C LYS A 11 0.56 -24.46 38.81
N HIS A 12 -0.17 -23.36 38.71
CA HIS A 12 -1.31 -23.09 39.62
C HIS A 12 -2.45 -22.31 38.95
N ARG A 13 -3.58 -23.03 38.82
CA ARG A 13 -4.94 -22.76 39.26
C ARG A 13 -5.71 -21.61 38.61
N TYR A 14 -6.64 -22.00 37.75
CA TYR A 14 -7.85 -21.24 37.48
C TYR A 14 -8.92 -21.64 38.49
N ALA A 15 -9.50 -20.65 39.17
CA ALA A 15 -10.73 -20.77 39.95
C ALA A 15 -11.77 -19.77 39.44
N ALA A 16 -12.98 -20.24 39.30
CA ALA A 16 -14.18 -19.56 38.81
C ALA A 16 -14.69 -18.49 39.79
N TRP A 17 -15.28 -17.42 39.23
CA TRP A 17 -16.30 -16.55 39.83
C TRP A 17 -17.24 -16.14 38.70
N GLY A 18 -18.44 -16.34 38.67
CA GLY A 18 -19.60 -16.12 39.45
C GLY A 18 -20.37 -14.92 38.89
N ALA A 19 -21.52 -15.20 38.22
CA ALA A 19 -22.43 -14.20 37.66
C ALA A 19 -23.12 -13.38 38.77
N VAL A 20 -23.21 -12.04 38.56
CA VAL A 20 -24.27 -11.22 39.16
C VAL A 20 -24.83 -10.27 38.10
N SER A 21 -26.14 -10.42 37.88
CA SER A 21 -26.97 -9.58 37.04
C SER A 21 -27.24 -8.22 37.70
N VAL A 22 -27.10 -7.13 36.94
CA VAL A 22 -27.85 -5.90 37.22
C VAL A 22 -28.47 -5.41 35.91
N ALA A 23 -29.79 -5.53 35.85
CA ALA A 23 -30.62 -4.89 34.84
C ALA A 23 -31.08 -3.51 35.34
N THR A 24 -31.22 -2.61 34.42
CA THR A 24 -32.18 -1.50 34.28
C THR A 24 -31.56 -0.12 34.04
N ALA A 25 -32.16 0.50 33.06
CA ALA A 25 -32.19 1.93 32.70
C ALA A 25 -31.22 2.43 31.62
N SER A 26 -31.49 2.10 30.35
CA SER A 26 -31.05 2.86 29.17
C SER A 26 -31.86 2.53 27.90
N GLY A 27 -33.16 2.44 28.01
CA GLY A 27 -34.02 1.90 26.94
C GLY A 27 -34.31 2.81 25.74
N LEU A 28 -33.81 4.06 25.68
CA LEU A 28 -34.20 5.01 24.63
C LEU A 28 -33.04 5.53 23.78
N TYR A 29 -31.78 5.36 24.17
CA TYR A 29 -30.63 5.74 23.31
C TYR A 29 -30.18 4.59 22.41
N LEU A 30 -30.47 3.34 22.78
CA LEU A 30 -30.11 2.12 22.04
C LEU A 30 -30.94 1.84 20.79
N ALA A 31 -32.14 2.43 20.66
CA ALA A 31 -33.01 2.12 19.52
C ALA A 31 -32.54 2.75 18.20
N ASN A 32 -31.84 3.89 18.24
CA ASN A 32 -31.40 4.58 17.03
C ASN A 32 -30.03 4.10 16.52
N SER A 33 -29.11 3.72 17.42
CA SER A 33 -27.84 3.11 17.03
C SER A 33 -28.01 1.67 16.54
N ASN A 34 -28.87 0.87 17.20
CA ASN A 34 -29.18 -0.50 16.79
C ASN A 34 -29.81 -0.59 15.40
N ASN A 35 -30.65 0.37 15.00
CA ASN A 35 -31.24 0.38 13.66
C ASN A 35 -30.20 0.70 12.57
N LYS A 36 -29.23 1.56 12.83
CA LYS A 36 -28.19 1.89 11.87
C LYS A 36 -27.21 0.70 11.71
N VAL A 37 -26.76 0.13 12.82
CA VAL A 37 -25.88 -1.07 12.85
C VAL A 37 -26.59 -2.28 12.22
N HIS A 38 -27.90 -2.50 12.48
CA HIS A 38 -28.68 -3.57 11.87
C HIS A 38 -28.92 -3.38 10.37
N ALA A 39 -29.12 -2.14 9.90
CA ALA A 39 -29.26 -1.85 8.48
C ALA A 39 -27.95 -2.08 7.71
N GLU A 40 -26.82 -1.63 8.26
CA GLU A 40 -25.50 -1.84 7.67
C GLU A 40 -25.08 -3.32 7.71
N SER A 41 -25.39 -4.06 8.78
CA SER A 41 -25.12 -5.50 8.86
C SER A 41 -25.96 -6.31 7.87
N LYS A 42 -27.24 -5.93 7.64
CA LYS A 42 -28.09 -6.56 6.61
C LYS A 42 -27.59 -6.26 5.20
N GLN A 43 -27.10 -5.06 4.95
CA GLN A 43 -26.54 -4.68 3.66
C GLN A 43 -25.19 -5.41 3.38
N LYS A 44 -24.36 -5.59 4.42
CA LYS A 44 -23.11 -6.39 4.34
C LYS A 44 -23.39 -7.89 4.21
N LEU A 45 -24.42 -8.43 4.88
CA LEU A 45 -24.87 -9.80 4.68
C LEU A 45 -25.28 -10.06 3.23
N SER A 46 -25.96 -9.10 2.57
CA SER A 46 -26.37 -9.24 1.17
C SER A 46 -25.17 -9.31 0.22
N PHE A 47 -24.10 -8.54 0.50
CA PHE A 47 -22.86 -8.61 -0.29
C PHE A 47 -22.20 -9.99 -0.19
N TRP A 48 -21.97 -10.51 1.03
CA TRP A 48 -21.33 -11.82 1.21
C TRP A 48 -22.23 -13.02 0.86
N GLN A 49 -23.56 -12.88 0.97
CA GLN A 49 -24.52 -13.87 0.52
C GLN A 49 -24.73 -13.86 -0.99
N SER A 50 -24.48 -12.73 -1.65
CA SER A 50 -24.49 -12.60 -3.10
C SER A 50 -23.19 -13.05 -3.76
N LEU A 51 -22.24 -13.62 -2.99
CA LEU A 51 -21.00 -14.23 -3.46
C LEU A 51 -21.16 -15.75 -3.75
N PRO A 52 -21.96 -16.19 -4.72
CA PRO A 52 -21.80 -17.52 -5.28
C PRO A 52 -20.53 -17.51 -6.10
N GLY A 53 -19.72 -18.53 -5.99
CA GLY A 53 -18.35 -18.64 -6.42
C GLY A 53 -17.97 -18.24 -7.85
N GLU A 54 -18.85 -17.81 -8.73
CA GLU A 54 -18.53 -17.54 -10.13
C GLU A 54 -19.22 -16.31 -10.77
N ASN A 55 -20.25 -15.72 -10.16
CA ASN A 55 -21.07 -14.67 -10.80
C ASN A 55 -21.19 -13.38 -9.99
N LEU A 56 -20.08 -12.78 -9.58
CA LEU A 56 -20.10 -11.45 -9.02
C LEU A 56 -20.31 -10.36 -10.08
N PRO A 57 -21.02 -9.25 -9.77
CA PRO A 57 -20.99 -8.04 -10.59
C PRO A 57 -19.57 -7.55 -10.87
N VAL A 58 -18.65 -7.78 -9.93
CA VAL A 58 -17.19 -7.65 -10.06
C VAL A 58 -16.68 -8.44 -11.29
N ASN A 59 -17.13 -9.66 -11.52
CA ASN A 59 -16.74 -10.46 -12.68
C ASN A 59 -17.30 -9.91 -14.01
N GLN A 60 -18.39 -9.17 -14.01
CA GLN A 60 -18.93 -8.59 -15.26
C GLN A 60 -18.15 -7.36 -15.72
N GLY A 61 -17.69 -6.50 -14.81
CA GLY A 61 -16.72 -5.44 -15.12
C GLY A 61 -15.36 -6.03 -15.51
N PHE A 62 -14.99 -7.13 -14.88
CA PHE A 62 -13.77 -7.91 -15.10
C PHE A 62 -13.76 -8.70 -16.40
N ALA A 63 -14.86 -9.38 -16.73
CA ALA A 63 -15.02 -10.06 -18.02
C ALA A 63 -14.95 -9.07 -19.19
N LYS A 64 -15.36 -7.83 -18.97
CA LYS A 64 -15.18 -6.74 -19.95
C LYS A 64 -13.73 -6.25 -20.06
N LEU A 65 -12.89 -6.40 -19.02
CA LEU A 65 -11.47 -6.03 -19.05
C LEU A 65 -10.55 -7.21 -19.39
N ARG A 66 -10.90 -8.44 -18.98
CA ARG A 66 -10.19 -9.67 -19.35
C ARG A 66 -10.82 -10.30 -20.60
N GLY A 67 -10.02 -10.48 -21.64
CA GLY A 67 -10.46 -11.12 -22.88
C GLY A 67 -11.37 -10.25 -23.75
N SER A 68 -11.50 -8.97 -23.41
CA SER A 68 -12.20 -8.00 -24.24
C SER A 68 -11.22 -7.39 -25.25
N ALA A 69 -11.75 -6.91 -26.36
CA ALA A 69 -10.99 -6.09 -27.32
C ALA A 69 -10.27 -4.89 -26.66
N ALA A 70 -10.65 -4.50 -25.44
CA ALA A 70 -10.01 -3.45 -24.65
C ALA A 70 -8.71 -3.92 -23.99
N GLU A 71 -8.66 -5.14 -23.42
CA GLU A 71 -7.41 -5.72 -22.87
C GLU A 71 -6.39 -5.97 -23.99
N GLU A 72 -6.86 -6.46 -25.13
CA GLU A 72 -6.01 -6.69 -26.29
C GLU A 72 -5.50 -5.38 -26.88
N ARG A 73 -6.34 -4.34 -26.99
CA ARG A 73 -5.92 -2.98 -27.37
C ARG A 73 -4.91 -2.39 -26.40
N PHE A 74 -5.09 -2.59 -25.10
CA PHE A 74 -4.15 -2.14 -24.08
C PHE A 74 -2.81 -2.86 -24.18
N ARG A 75 -2.81 -4.18 -24.33
CA ARG A 75 -1.58 -4.95 -24.58
C ARG A 75 -0.91 -4.53 -25.89
N THR A 76 -1.69 -4.32 -26.94
CA THR A 76 -1.20 -3.84 -28.23
C THR A 76 -0.63 -2.42 -28.10
N ALA A 77 -1.30 -1.51 -27.40
CA ALA A 77 -0.81 -0.16 -27.15
C ALA A 77 0.48 -0.15 -26.30
N LEU A 78 0.57 -1.02 -25.28
CA LEU A 78 1.81 -1.21 -24.50
C LEU A 78 2.93 -1.85 -25.33
N SER A 79 2.61 -2.72 -26.29
CA SER A 79 3.58 -3.37 -27.17
C SER A 79 4.01 -2.49 -28.35
N GLN A 80 3.26 -1.46 -28.70
CA GLN A 80 3.62 -0.48 -29.72
C GLN A 80 4.67 0.48 -29.14
N ASN A 81 5.92 0.04 -29.16
CA ASN A 81 7.05 0.92 -28.98
C ASN A 81 7.13 1.80 -30.26
N ASN A 82 6.56 3.02 -30.19
CA ASN A 82 6.49 3.94 -31.35
C ASN A 82 7.86 4.52 -31.74
N GLY A 83 8.95 3.97 -31.17
CA GLY A 83 10.31 4.41 -31.45
C GLY A 83 10.63 5.81 -30.88
N LYS A 84 9.67 6.46 -30.23
CA LYS A 84 9.92 7.77 -29.59
C LYS A 84 10.90 7.61 -28.43
N THR A 85 11.93 8.44 -28.44
CA THR A 85 13.00 8.41 -27.43
C THR A 85 13.10 9.72 -26.63
N ASP A 86 12.41 10.78 -27.05
CA ASP A 86 12.46 12.09 -26.44
C ASP A 86 11.11 12.47 -25.80
N PHE A 87 11.14 12.89 -24.53
CA PHE A 87 9.95 13.26 -23.76
C PHE A 87 10.20 14.51 -22.92
N ASP A 88 9.14 15.17 -22.50
CA ASP A 88 9.27 16.28 -21.54
C ASP A 88 9.61 15.72 -20.16
N VAL A 89 8.93 14.64 -19.72
CA VAL A 89 9.21 13.97 -18.45
C VAL A 89 9.40 12.48 -18.65
N VAL A 90 10.40 11.93 -17.97
CA VAL A 90 10.58 10.47 -17.86
C VAL A 90 10.34 10.05 -16.41
N ILE A 91 9.47 9.07 -16.20
CA ILE A 91 9.19 8.48 -14.90
C ILE A 91 9.81 7.08 -14.85
N VAL A 92 10.61 6.82 -13.81
CA VAL A 92 11.24 5.50 -13.61
C VAL A 92 10.44 4.72 -12.58
N GLY A 93 9.78 3.65 -13.04
CA GLY A 93 8.95 2.76 -12.25
C GLY A 93 7.48 2.78 -12.66
N GLY A 94 6.98 1.63 -13.16
CA GLY A 94 5.59 1.38 -13.56
C GLY A 94 4.68 0.85 -12.43
N GLY A 95 5.04 1.13 -11.17
CA GLY A 95 4.18 0.93 -10.01
C GLY A 95 3.10 2.01 -9.90
N ILE A 96 2.16 1.84 -8.97
CA ILE A 96 0.99 2.74 -8.84
C ILE A 96 1.39 4.21 -8.62
N ILE A 97 2.50 4.51 -7.92
CA ILE A 97 2.96 5.89 -7.68
C ILE A 97 3.45 6.51 -8.99
N GLY A 98 4.30 5.80 -9.75
CA GLY A 98 4.79 6.31 -11.03
C GLY A 98 3.68 6.54 -12.04
N LEU A 99 2.76 5.59 -12.15
CA LEU A 99 1.60 5.69 -13.04
C LEU A 99 0.64 6.81 -12.63
N ALA A 100 0.32 6.94 -11.34
CA ALA A 100 -0.50 8.03 -10.82
C ALA A 100 0.16 9.40 -11.03
N THR A 101 1.49 9.49 -10.87
CA THR A 101 2.26 10.70 -11.16
C THR A 101 2.19 11.06 -12.64
N ALA A 102 2.37 10.07 -13.55
CA ALA A 102 2.21 10.30 -14.99
C ALA A 102 0.81 10.84 -15.33
N ARG A 103 -0.23 10.22 -14.75
CA ARG A 103 -1.63 10.65 -14.92
C ARG A 103 -1.83 12.09 -14.47
N GLU A 104 -1.36 12.43 -13.29
CA GLU A 104 -1.54 13.77 -12.73
C GLU A 104 -0.80 14.84 -13.56
N LEU A 105 0.42 14.55 -14.05
CA LEU A 105 1.16 15.45 -14.92
C LEU A 105 0.44 15.68 -16.25
N ILE A 106 -0.03 14.62 -16.89
CA ILE A 106 -0.79 14.71 -18.15
C ILE A 106 -2.09 15.50 -17.97
N LYS A 107 -2.74 15.38 -16.82
CA LYS A 107 -3.94 16.13 -16.48
C LYS A 107 -3.65 17.62 -16.29
N ARG A 108 -2.55 17.97 -15.59
CA ARG A 108 -2.19 19.37 -15.30
C ARG A 108 -1.59 20.10 -16.50
N PHE A 109 -0.82 19.37 -17.33
CA PHE A 109 -0.05 19.93 -18.43
C PHE A 109 -0.50 19.33 -19.77
N PRO A 110 -1.44 19.97 -20.49
CA PRO A 110 -2.06 19.40 -21.69
C PRO A 110 -1.09 19.08 -22.84
N ASN A 111 0.04 19.77 -22.90
CA ASN A 111 1.05 19.58 -23.96
C ASN A 111 2.23 18.70 -23.55
N MET A 112 2.27 18.25 -22.28
CA MET A 112 3.37 17.46 -21.75
C MET A 112 3.37 16.03 -22.30
N THR A 113 4.52 15.55 -22.70
CA THR A 113 4.74 14.17 -23.10
C THR A 113 5.52 13.42 -22.03
N VAL A 114 5.07 12.20 -21.69
CA VAL A 114 5.61 11.42 -20.57
C VAL A 114 6.03 10.03 -21.04
N ALA A 115 7.21 9.56 -20.63
CA ALA A 115 7.57 8.15 -20.70
C ALA A 115 7.55 7.54 -19.31
N VAL A 116 7.00 6.34 -19.15
CA VAL A 116 7.14 5.52 -17.94
C VAL A 116 8.04 4.33 -18.28
N LEU A 117 9.15 4.18 -17.57
CA LEU A 117 10.11 3.08 -17.74
C LEU A 117 9.88 2.04 -16.66
N GLU A 118 9.59 0.82 -17.05
CA GLU A 118 9.35 -0.31 -16.14
C GLU A 118 10.27 -1.49 -16.49
N LYS A 119 10.99 -2.00 -15.51
CA LYS A 119 11.94 -3.10 -15.69
C LYS A 119 11.25 -4.43 -16.02
N GLU A 120 10.03 -4.62 -15.53
CA GLU A 120 9.27 -5.83 -15.78
C GLU A 120 8.54 -5.78 -17.14
N ARG A 121 8.01 -6.92 -17.55
CA ARG A 121 7.21 -7.05 -18.77
C ARG A 121 5.75 -6.66 -18.58
N GLU A 122 5.39 -6.20 -17.37
CA GLU A 122 4.05 -5.72 -17.02
C GLU A 122 4.15 -4.61 -15.97
N VAL A 123 3.18 -3.73 -15.91
CA VAL A 123 3.06 -2.74 -14.85
C VAL A 123 2.57 -3.39 -13.56
N ALA A 124 2.88 -2.75 -12.43
CA ALA A 124 2.42 -3.18 -11.11
C ALA A 124 2.87 -4.59 -10.67
N ALA A 125 3.95 -5.12 -11.24
CA ALA A 125 4.43 -6.48 -10.98
C ALA A 125 4.84 -6.74 -9.52
N HIS A 126 5.26 -5.71 -8.79
CA HIS A 126 5.80 -5.85 -7.42
C HIS A 126 4.82 -5.40 -6.33
N GLN A 127 5.19 -4.46 -5.43
CA GLN A 127 4.40 -4.05 -4.25
C GLN A 127 2.96 -3.69 -4.57
N THR A 128 2.73 -3.06 -5.73
CA THR A 128 1.41 -2.67 -6.20
C THR A 128 0.49 -3.86 -6.46
N GLY A 129 1.00 -4.96 -7.01
CA GLY A 129 0.25 -6.19 -7.28
C GLY A 129 0.28 -7.21 -6.13
N HIS A 130 1.15 -7.01 -5.12
CA HIS A 130 1.41 -7.96 -4.04
C HIS A 130 1.16 -7.35 -2.66
N ASN A 131 -0.07 -6.89 -2.41
CA ASN A 131 -0.53 -6.34 -1.14
C ASN A 131 -1.90 -6.89 -0.75
N SER A 132 -2.39 -6.49 0.43
CA SER A 132 -3.68 -6.93 0.96
C SER A 132 -4.91 -6.26 0.31
N GLY A 133 -4.72 -5.22 -0.50
CA GLY A 133 -5.80 -4.49 -1.14
C GLY A 133 -6.54 -3.49 -0.25
N VAL A 134 -6.09 -3.23 0.97
CA VAL A 134 -6.80 -2.37 1.93
C VAL A 134 -6.70 -0.90 1.55
N ILE A 135 -7.85 -0.23 1.44
CA ILE A 135 -7.97 1.24 1.41
C ILE A 135 -8.03 1.72 2.85
N HIS A 136 -6.93 2.29 3.33
CA HIS A 136 -6.77 2.75 4.71
C HIS A 136 -7.49 4.08 4.97
N ALA A 137 -7.96 4.31 6.21
CA ALA A 137 -8.70 5.51 6.61
C ALA A 137 -7.86 6.55 7.39
N GLY A 138 -6.52 6.42 7.46
CA GLY A 138 -5.66 7.42 8.10
C GLY A 138 -5.48 7.27 9.62
N ILE A 139 -5.78 6.10 10.20
CA ILE A 139 -5.92 5.90 11.66
C ILE A 139 -4.57 5.98 12.40
N TYR A 140 -3.49 5.41 11.84
CA TYR A 140 -2.27 5.10 12.58
C TYR A 140 -1.16 6.16 12.49
N TYR A 141 -1.30 7.15 11.60
CA TYR A 141 -0.20 8.02 11.21
C TYR A 141 -0.09 9.23 12.12
N LYS A 142 1.14 9.73 12.28
CA LYS A 142 1.39 10.92 13.09
C LYS A 142 0.58 12.10 12.56
N PRO A 143 -0.22 12.77 13.40
CA PRO A 143 -0.99 13.93 12.98
C PRO A 143 -0.10 15.01 12.33
N GLY A 144 -0.59 15.54 11.21
CA GLY A 144 0.11 16.56 10.43
C GLY A 144 1.17 16.03 9.45
N SER A 145 1.55 14.73 9.51
CA SER A 145 2.48 14.11 8.56
C SER A 145 1.91 14.05 7.15
N MET A 146 2.79 13.93 6.15
CA MET A 146 2.38 13.71 4.76
C MET A 146 1.61 12.39 4.62
N MET A 147 2.04 11.33 5.32
CA MET A 147 1.32 10.06 5.34
C MET A 147 -0.11 10.20 5.82
N ALA A 148 -0.36 10.96 6.90
CA ALA A 148 -1.71 11.18 7.42
C ALA A 148 -2.58 11.93 6.39
N LYS A 149 -2.09 13.06 5.88
CA LYS A 149 -2.79 13.89 4.90
C LYS A 149 -3.08 13.14 3.61
N CYS A 150 -2.06 12.51 3.02
CA CYS A 150 -2.21 11.76 1.77
C CYS A 150 -3.06 10.49 1.93
N CYS A 151 -3.09 9.86 3.14
CA CYS A 151 -3.94 8.70 3.34
C CYS A 151 -5.42 9.06 3.34
N VAL A 152 -5.81 10.08 4.10
CA VAL A 152 -7.21 10.53 4.17
C VAL A 152 -7.68 11.05 2.80
N ARG A 153 -6.92 11.96 2.18
CA ARG A 153 -7.22 12.48 0.84
C ARG A 153 -7.20 11.38 -0.21
N GLY A 154 -6.19 10.50 -0.18
CA GLY A 154 -6.03 9.42 -1.14
C GLY A 154 -7.12 8.36 -1.04
N ALA A 155 -7.65 8.09 0.15
CA ALA A 155 -8.79 7.19 0.30
C ALA A 155 -10.03 7.71 -0.43
N ASP A 156 -10.38 8.98 -0.24
CA ASP A 156 -11.50 9.61 -0.94
C ASP A 156 -11.29 9.53 -2.47
N LEU A 157 -10.12 9.96 -2.96
CA LEU A 157 -9.77 9.89 -4.39
C LEU A 157 -9.80 8.46 -4.94
N MET A 158 -9.34 7.47 -4.17
CA MET A 158 -9.33 6.07 -4.59
C MET A 158 -10.75 5.50 -4.74
N TYR A 159 -11.66 5.81 -3.81
CA TYR A 159 -13.06 5.42 -3.92
C TYR A 159 -13.73 6.08 -5.13
N GLU A 160 -13.48 7.36 -5.36
CA GLU A 160 -13.99 8.09 -6.52
C GLU A 160 -13.48 7.48 -7.82
N TYR A 161 -12.16 7.24 -7.92
CA TYR A 161 -11.54 6.63 -9.08
C TYR A 161 -12.08 5.24 -9.37
N CYS A 162 -12.17 4.38 -8.36
CA CYS A 162 -12.73 3.04 -8.52
C CYS A 162 -14.18 3.07 -8.98
N LYS A 163 -14.98 3.99 -8.46
CA LYS A 163 -16.39 4.17 -8.87
C LYS A 163 -16.50 4.66 -10.31
N GLU A 164 -15.72 5.67 -10.69
CA GLU A 164 -15.72 6.24 -12.05
C GLU A 164 -15.35 5.18 -13.10
N HIS A 165 -14.30 4.39 -12.82
CA HIS A 165 -13.80 3.36 -13.72
C HIS A 165 -14.43 1.99 -13.52
N GLN A 166 -15.48 1.86 -12.68
CA GLN A 166 -16.17 0.61 -12.37
C GLN A 166 -15.23 -0.51 -11.90
N LEU A 167 -14.18 -0.16 -11.15
CA LEU A 167 -13.25 -1.10 -10.56
C LEU A 167 -13.81 -1.72 -9.27
N PRO A 168 -13.39 -2.96 -8.93
CA PRO A 168 -13.82 -3.60 -7.70
C PRO A 168 -13.42 -2.77 -6.49
N VAL A 169 -14.37 -2.37 -5.69
CA VAL A 169 -14.14 -1.63 -4.45
C VAL A 169 -15.27 -1.93 -3.47
N GLU A 170 -14.92 -2.18 -2.20
CA GLU A 170 -15.89 -2.43 -1.14
C GLU A 170 -15.50 -1.73 0.14
N ARG A 171 -16.44 -1.00 0.74
CA ARG A 171 -16.31 -0.42 2.10
C ARG A 171 -16.70 -1.47 3.14
N CYS A 172 -15.89 -2.50 3.30
CA CYS A 172 -16.16 -3.59 4.24
C CYS A 172 -15.98 -3.20 5.71
N GLY A 173 -15.37 -2.06 5.99
CA GLY A 173 -15.08 -1.61 7.35
C GLY A 173 -13.86 -2.29 7.97
N LYS A 174 -13.47 -1.79 9.16
CA LYS A 174 -12.36 -2.32 9.97
C LYS A 174 -12.69 -2.25 11.45
N LEU A 175 -12.36 -3.31 12.17
CA LEU A 175 -12.25 -3.32 13.62
C LEU A 175 -10.77 -3.39 14.03
N ILE A 176 -10.33 -2.46 14.89
CA ILE A 176 -9.03 -2.54 15.55
C ILE A 176 -9.31 -3.00 16.97
N VAL A 177 -9.07 -4.29 17.23
CA VAL A 177 -9.55 -4.97 18.43
C VAL A 177 -8.55 -4.92 19.56
N ALA A 178 -9.02 -4.60 20.77
CA ALA A 178 -8.33 -4.73 22.03
C ALA A 178 -8.86 -5.97 22.77
N VAL A 179 -8.00 -6.88 23.18
CA VAL A 179 -8.39 -8.11 23.88
C VAL A 179 -8.42 -7.96 25.41
N ASN A 180 -7.96 -6.83 25.92
CA ASN A 180 -7.94 -6.54 27.35
C ASN A 180 -7.98 -5.01 27.63
N GLU A 181 -8.16 -4.62 28.89
CA GLU A 181 -8.24 -3.22 29.32
C GLU A 181 -6.96 -2.40 29.01
N LYS A 182 -5.78 -3.02 29.05
CA LYS A 182 -4.53 -2.32 28.72
C LYS A 182 -4.52 -1.91 27.23
N GLU A 183 -5.00 -2.76 26.37
CA GLU A 183 -5.11 -2.48 24.93
C GLU A 183 -6.25 -1.50 24.63
N HIS A 184 -7.32 -1.47 25.43
CA HIS A 184 -8.39 -0.47 25.30
C HIS A 184 -7.87 0.96 25.38
N LYS A 185 -6.91 1.27 26.26
CA LYS A 185 -6.28 2.59 26.33
C LYS A 185 -5.57 2.98 25.03
N GLN A 186 -5.08 1.99 24.29
CA GLN A 186 -4.49 2.24 22.96
C GLN A 186 -5.58 2.49 21.91
N VAL A 187 -6.73 1.83 22.00
CA VAL A 187 -7.90 2.11 21.16
C VAL A 187 -8.36 3.57 21.34
N GLU A 188 -8.46 4.04 22.61
CA GLU A 188 -8.77 5.45 22.89
C GLU A 188 -7.74 6.42 22.32
N HIS A 189 -6.45 6.06 22.43
CA HIS A 189 -5.37 6.86 21.83
C HIS A 189 -5.49 6.91 20.31
N LEU A 190 -5.71 5.76 19.66
CA LEU A 190 -5.90 5.67 18.21
C LEU A 190 -7.11 6.48 17.75
N MET A 191 -8.21 6.46 18.50
CA MET A 191 -9.39 7.29 18.20
C MET A 191 -9.03 8.78 18.15
N LYS A 192 -8.27 9.28 19.12
CA LYS A 192 -7.80 10.67 19.15
C LYS A 192 -6.90 10.99 17.94
N VAL A 193 -5.91 10.13 17.68
CA VAL A 193 -4.98 10.30 16.56
C VAL A 193 -5.74 10.30 15.22
N ALA A 194 -6.63 9.34 15.03
CA ALA A 194 -7.42 9.21 13.79
C ALA A 194 -8.36 10.41 13.56
N THR A 195 -9.01 10.91 14.63
CA THR A 195 -9.83 12.13 14.56
C THR A 195 -8.98 13.35 14.16
N MET A 196 -7.79 13.51 14.76
CA MET A 196 -6.85 14.58 14.39
C MET A 196 -6.39 14.49 12.93
N ASN A 197 -6.31 13.29 12.37
CA ASN A 197 -5.97 13.04 10.97
C ASN A 197 -7.15 13.31 10.01
N GLY A 198 -8.37 13.50 10.52
CA GLY A 198 -9.58 13.70 9.71
C GLY A 198 -10.25 12.41 9.26
N ALA A 199 -9.95 11.27 9.90
CA ALA A 199 -10.71 10.04 9.66
C ALA A 199 -12.16 10.22 10.13
N LYS A 200 -13.10 9.74 9.32
CA LYS A 200 -14.54 10.01 9.50
C LYS A 200 -15.28 8.81 10.09
N ASP A 201 -16.36 9.09 10.80
CA ASP A 201 -17.37 8.11 11.26
C ASP A 201 -16.76 7.01 12.15
N LEU A 202 -15.76 7.36 12.97
CA LEU A 202 -15.11 6.44 13.87
C LEU A 202 -15.93 6.23 15.15
N GLU A 203 -16.00 4.99 15.64
CA GLU A 203 -16.71 4.64 16.87
C GLU A 203 -15.85 3.68 17.71
N ILE A 204 -15.95 3.79 19.06
CA ILE A 204 -15.40 2.78 19.97
C ILE A 204 -16.54 1.87 20.37
N LEU A 205 -16.42 0.60 20.02
CA LEU A 205 -17.42 -0.44 20.27
C LEU A 205 -17.03 -1.27 21.49
N ASN A 206 -18.05 -1.66 22.25
CA ASN A 206 -17.92 -2.64 23.33
C ASN A 206 -18.04 -4.08 22.79
N SER A 207 -17.85 -5.08 23.66
CA SER A 207 -17.85 -6.50 23.29
C SER A 207 -19.16 -6.97 22.65
N ASP A 208 -20.32 -6.45 23.09
CA ASP A 208 -21.62 -6.88 22.56
C ASP A 208 -21.87 -6.28 21.17
N GLU A 209 -21.51 -5.03 20.96
CA GLU A 209 -21.60 -4.36 19.66
C GLU A 209 -20.66 -5.02 18.63
N ILE A 210 -19.43 -5.38 19.05
CA ILE A 210 -18.49 -6.13 18.21
C ILE A 210 -19.11 -7.47 17.77
N ARG A 211 -19.70 -8.21 18.71
CA ARG A 211 -20.32 -9.51 18.43
C ARG A 211 -21.51 -9.42 17.48
N GLN A 212 -22.24 -8.30 17.49
CA GLN A 212 -23.32 -8.06 16.53
C GLN A 212 -22.79 -7.88 15.10
N LEU A 213 -21.64 -7.19 14.95
CA LEU A 213 -21.01 -6.97 13.65
C LEU A 213 -20.24 -8.21 13.17
N GLU A 214 -19.46 -8.81 14.05
CA GLU A 214 -18.54 -9.93 13.79
C GLU A 214 -18.71 -11.01 14.87
N PRO A 215 -19.66 -11.94 14.69
CA PRO A 215 -20.02 -12.93 15.72
C PRO A 215 -18.87 -13.83 16.20
N ASN A 216 -17.85 -14.03 15.37
CA ASN A 216 -16.70 -14.88 15.67
C ASN A 216 -15.50 -14.10 16.27
N VAL A 217 -15.62 -12.77 16.40
CA VAL A 217 -14.58 -11.94 17.00
C VAL A 217 -14.83 -11.79 18.49
N VAL A 218 -13.81 -12.07 19.28
CA VAL A 218 -13.82 -11.90 20.74
C VAL A 218 -12.85 -10.78 21.10
N ALA A 219 -13.38 -9.69 21.64
CA ALA A 219 -12.60 -8.55 22.08
C ALA A 219 -13.23 -7.85 23.27
N TYR A 220 -12.41 -7.13 24.05
CA TYR A 220 -12.85 -6.25 25.13
C TYR A 220 -13.50 -4.98 24.57
N SER A 221 -12.88 -4.40 23.54
CA SER A 221 -13.36 -3.23 22.81
C SER A 221 -12.72 -3.18 21.42
N ALA A 222 -13.22 -2.33 20.53
CA ALA A 222 -12.60 -2.08 19.24
C ALA A 222 -12.80 -0.63 18.78
N LEU A 223 -11.85 -0.10 18.01
CA LEU A 223 -12.07 1.06 17.17
C LEU A 223 -12.67 0.59 15.84
N TYR A 224 -13.89 1.00 15.57
CA TYR A 224 -14.58 0.75 14.32
C TYR A 224 -14.34 1.88 13.33
N SER A 225 -13.97 1.53 12.11
CA SER A 225 -13.79 2.44 10.98
C SER A 225 -14.60 1.96 9.78
N PRO A 226 -15.80 2.48 9.54
CA PRO A 226 -16.67 2.07 8.44
C PRO A 226 -16.08 2.44 7.07
N ASN A 227 -15.25 3.48 7.00
CA ASN A 227 -14.66 4.00 5.76
C ASN A 227 -13.37 3.29 5.33
N THR A 228 -12.92 2.29 6.06
CA THR A 228 -11.88 1.36 5.59
C THR A 228 -12.49 0.39 4.57
N GLY A 229 -11.80 0.17 3.46
CA GLY A 229 -12.30 -0.75 2.43
C GLY A 229 -11.20 -1.56 1.78
N ILE A 230 -11.56 -2.18 0.66
CA ILE A 230 -10.67 -3.03 -0.14
C ILE A 230 -10.85 -2.76 -1.62
N THR A 231 -9.77 -2.93 -2.40
CA THR A 231 -9.75 -2.91 -3.86
C THR A 231 -8.60 -3.76 -4.39
N ASP A 232 -8.51 -3.93 -5.71
CA ASP A 232 -7.33 -4.49 -6.38
C ASP A 232 -6.42 -3.37 -6.90
N PHE A 233 -5.39 -3.00 -6.15
CA PHE A 233 -4.45 -1.96 -6.58
C PHE A 233 -3.66 -2.33 -7.82
N GLY A 234 -3.45 -3.61 -8.12
CA GLY A 234 -2.85 -4.06 -9.36
C GLY A 234 -3.72 -3.68 -10.55
N LEU A 235 -5.04 -3.89 -10.44
CA LEU A 235 -5.99 -3.50 -11.47
C LEU A 235 -6.14 -1.98 -11.57
N VAL A 236 -6.20 -1.27 -10.43
CA VAL A 236 -6.20 0.21 -10.42
C VAL A 236 -4.99 0.74 -11.21
N ALA A 237 -3.80 0.22 -10.97
CA ALA A 237 -2.59 0.62 -11.68
C ALA A 237 -2.67 0.31 -13.20
N GLN A 238 -3.19 -0.85 -13.58
CA GLN A 238 -3.42 -1.20 -14.99
C GLN A 238 -4.43 -0.25 -15.65
N CYS A 239 -5.49 0.14 -14.94
CA CYS A 239 -6.48 1.10 -15.42
C CYS A 239 -5.84 2.47 -15.65
N ILE A 240 -5.04 2.97 -14.70
CA ILE A 240 -4.29 4.23 -14.85
C ILE A 240 -3.33 4.14 -16.04
N ALA A 241 -2.60 3.03 -16.20
CA ALA A 241 -1.70 2.82 -17.33
C ALA A 241 -2.43 2.89 -18.67
N ASN A 242 -3.61 2.27 -18.78
CA ASN A 242 -4.45 2.36 -19.96
C ASN A 242 -4.94 3.78 -20.23
N GLU A 243 -5.43 4.49 -19.19
CA GLU A 243 -5.88 5.87 -19.27
C GLU A 243 -4.80 6.78 -19.86
N ILE A 244 -3.57 6.74 -19.32
CA ILE A 244 -2.49 7.63 -19.78
C ILE A 244 -2.03 7.31 -21.21
N VAL A 245 -1.97 6.04 -21.60
CA VAL A 245 -1.60 5.64 -22.96
C VAL A 245 -2.65 6.08 -23.97
N GLN A 246 -3.94 5.99 -23.63
CA GLN A 246 -5.03 6.42 -24.52
C GLN A 246 -5.01 7.93 -24.81
N THR A 247 -4.34 8.74 -24.00
CA THR A 247 -4.17 10.19 -24.29
C THR A 247 -3.28 10.44 -25.52
N GLY A 248 -2.51 9.46 -25.98
CA GLY A 248 -1.49 9.61 -27.02
C GLY A 248 -0.26 10.42 -26.59
N ARG A 249 -0.21 10.88 -25.32
CA ARG A 249 0.88 11.69 -24.76
C ARG A 249 1.80 10.93 -23.81
N ALA A 250 1.44 9.71 -23.42
CA ALA A 250 2.27 8.84 -22.62
C ALA A 250 2.66 7.58 -23.37
N GLU A 251 3.89 7.14 -23.15
CA GLU A 251 4.38 5.82 -23.54
C GLU A 251 4.85 5.06 -22.30
N ILE A 252 4.53 3.76 -22.22
CA ILE A 252 5.05 2.87 -21.18
C ILE A 252 6.03 1.91 -21.84
N LYS A 253 7.29 2.01 -21.45
CA LYS A 253 8.37 1.14 -21.96
C LYS A 253 8.61 0.05 -20.93
N LEU A 254 8.07 -1.13 -21.22
CA LEU A 254 8.25 -2.35 -20.43
C LEU A 254 9.58 -3.03 -20.77
N ALA A 255 10.04 -3.90 -19.89
CA ALA A 255 11.34 -4.58 -20.01
C ALA A 255 12.51 -3.58 -20.14
N PHE A 256 12.41 -2.43 -19.49
CA PHE A 256 13.42 -1.38 -19.48
C PHE A 256 14.00 -1.20 -18.08
N GLU A 257 15.02 -1.96 -17.73
CA GLU A 257 15.75 -1.82 -16.49
C GLU A 257 16.77 -0.68 -16.59
N VAL A 258 16.56 0.41 -15.86
CA VAL A 258 17.45 1.57 -15.86
C VAL A 258 18.80 1.23 -15.23
N GLU A 259 19.89 1.53 -15.93
CA GLU A 259 21.27 1.27 -15.50
C GLU A 259 22.12 2.54 -15.36
N LYS A 260 21.74 3.65 -16.00
CA LYS A 260 22.54 4.87 -15.99
C LYS A 260 21.70 6.10 -16.30
N PHE A 261 22.03 7.20 -15.63
CA PHE A 261 21.61 8.55 -15.98
C PHE A 261 22.81 9.36 -16.43
N GLN A 262 22.63 10.18 -17.44
CA GLN A 262 23.69 11.05 -17.96
C GLN A 262 23.12 12.42 -18.33
N ALA A 263 23.66 13.48 -17.72
CA ALA A 263 23.34 14.83 -18.10
C ALA A 263 23.89 15.13 -19.51
N ARG A 264 23.10 15.80 -20.34
CA ARG A 264 23.49 16.24 -21.69
C ARG A 264 23.81 17.73 -21.70
N PRO A 265 24.65 18.18 -22.65
CA PRO A 265 24.98 19.62 -22.80
C PRO A 265 23.73 20.48 -23.12
N ASP A 266 22.70 19.90 -23.74
CA ASP A 266 21.45 20.59 -24.08
C ASP A 266 20.47 20.72 -22.88
N GLY A 267 20.91 20.36 -21.67
CA GLY A 267 20.14 20.44 -20.45
C GLY A 267 19.20 19.26 -20.20
N ARG A 268 19.17 18.27 -21.07
CA ARG A 268 18.37 17.06 -20.92
C ARG A 268 19.10 15.98 -20.11
N VAL A 269 18.35 14.97 -19.70
CA VAL A 269 18.87 13.76 -19.07
C VAL A 269 18.67 12.58 -20.02
N GLU A 270 19.75 11.87 -20.34
CA GLU A 270 19.73 10.63 -21.07
C GLU A 270 19.69 9.46 -20.07
N ILE A 271 18.72 8.58 -20.23
CA ILE A 271 18.48 7.42 -19.38
C ILE A 271 18.79 6.18 -20.21
N TRP A 272 19.76 5.41 -19.76
CA TRP A 272 20.16 4.16 -20.37
C TRP A 272 19.57 2.99 -19.62
N GLY A 273 19.07 1.99 -20.34
CA GLY A 273 18.53 0.77 -19.78
C GLY A 273 18.82 -0.44 -20.63
N LYS A 274 18.60 -1.60 -20.04
CA LYS A 274 18.71 -2.90 -20.69
C LYS A 274 17.39 -3.65 -20.61
N GLU A 275 17.20 -4.61 -21.49
CA GLU A 275 16.19 -5.63 -21.27
C GLU A 275 16.65 -6.61 -20.18
N PRO A 276 15.72 -7.16 -19.38
CA PRO A 276 16.05 -8.20 -18.41
C PRO A 276 16.81 -9.36 -19.08
N ASN A 277 17.88 -9.82 -18.43
CA ASN A 277 18.78 -10.88 -18.89
C ASN A 277 19.72 -10.54 -20.09
N GLN A 278 19.81 -9.27 -20.47
CA GLN A 278 20.84 -8.81 -21.42
C GLN A 278 22.04 -8.19 -20.69
N ASN A 279 23.21 -8.29 -21.28
CA ASN A 279 24.44 -7.69 -20.77
C ASN A 279 24.59 -6.27 -21.32
N GLY A 280 24.56 -5.29 -20.44
CA GLY A 280 24.79 -3.88 -20.74
C GLY A 280 23.58 -3.15 -21.33
N PRO A 281 23.61 -1.81 -21.34
CA PRO A 281 22.51 -0.99 -21.79
C PRO A 281 22.35 -1.07 -23.31
N THR A 282 21.14 -1.42 -23.76
CA THR A 282 20.78 -1.57 -25.18
C THR A 282 19.81 -0.50 -25.66
N ASN A 283 19.08 0.10 -24.72
CA ASN A 283 18.03 1.06 -25.01
C ASN A 283 18.30 2.39 -24.32
N LYS A 284 17.84 3.50 -24.89
CA LYS A 284 17.91 4.81 -24.27
C LYS A 284 16.66 5.65 -24.48
N VAL A 285 16.39 6.49 -23.51
CA VAL A 285 15.31 7.49 -23.53
C VAL A 285 15.88 8.80 -22.99
N THR A 286 15.40 9.91 -23.52
CA THR A 286 15.83 11.26 -23.10
C THR A 286 14.64 12.03 -22.54
N GLY A 287 14.82 12.70 -21.41
CA GLY A 287 13.82 13.59 -20.80
C GLY A 287 14.37 14.98 -20.53
N LYS A 288 13.51 15.99 -20.54
CA LYS A 288 13.90 17.30 -19.99
C LYS A 288 14.07 17.18 -18.47
N ASN A 289 13.12 16.50 -17.83
CA ASN A 289 13.13 16.22 -16.41
C ASN A 289 12.84 14.72 -16.14
N VAL A 290 13.26 14.26 -14.96
CA VAL A 290 13.07 12.86 -14.54
C VAL A 290 12.46 12.80 -13.15
N ILE A 291 11.52 11.89 -12.95
CA ILE A 291 10.96 11.56 -11.63
C ILE A 291 11.17 10.06 -11.39
N THR A 292 11.83 9.69 -10.29
CA THR A 292 12.05 8.28 -9.99
C THR A 292 11.06 7.78 -8.93
N CYS A 293 10.35 6.68 -9.24
CA CYS A 293 9.37 6.00 -8.40
C CYS A 293 9.70 4.50 -8.33
N ALA A 294 10.96 4.16 -8.00
CA ALA A 294 11.56 2.86 -8.21
C ALA A 294 11.29 1.82 -7.08
N GLY A 295 10.36 2.09 -6.15
CA GLY A 295 9.92 1.13 -5.12
C GLY A 295 11.09 0.54 -4.32
N PHE A 296 11.30 -0.78 -4.40
CA PHE A 296 12.39 -1.49 -3.71
C PHE A 296 13.79 -0.97 -4.04
N TYR A 297 13.96 -0.39 -5.24
CA TYR A 297 15.25 0.07 -5.74
C TYR A 297 15.41 1.60 -5.66
N SER A 298 14.52 2.28 -4.95
CA SER A 298 14.50 3.74 -4.87
C SER A 298 15.82 4.36 -4.40
N ASP A 299 16.49 3.74 -3.43
CA ASP A 299 17.81 4.18 -2.94
C ASP A 299 18.92 3.97 -3.98
N ARG A 300 18.93 2.82 -4.68
CA ARG A 300 19.92 2.51 -5.72
C ARG A 300 19.74 3.39 -6.95
N VAL A 301 18.50 3.59 -7.38
CA VAL A 301 18.18 4.46 -8.53
C VAL A 301 18.49 5.91 -8.22
N ALA A 302 18.18 6.39 -7.01
CA ALA A 302 18.53 7.75 -6.61
C ALA A 302 20.06 7.96 -6.56
N LYS A 303 20.82 7.00 -5.98
CA LYS A 303 22.29 7.03 -6.00
C LYS A 303 22.83 7.02 -7.44
N MET A 304 22.29 6.19 -8.31
CA MET A 304 22.66 6.13 -9.73
C MET A 304 22.40 7.46 -10.45
N ALA A 305 21.37 8.19 -10.04
CA ALA A 305 21.03 9.52 -10.55
C ALA A 305 21.93 10.64 -9.98
N GLY A 306 22.86 10.33 -9.08
CA GLY A 306 23.73 11.31 -8.41
C GLY A 306 23.14 11.91 -7.13
N GLY A 307 22.15 11.23 -6.53
CA GLY A 307 21.59 11.59 -5.23
C GLY A 307 22.53 11.28 -4.06
N ASP A 308 22.10 11.65 -2.85
CA ASP A 308 22.87 11.51 -1.63
C ASP A 308 23.23 10.04 -1.34
N GLU A 309 24.51 9.73 -1.39
CA GLU A 309 25.05 8.40 -1.10
C GLU A 309 24.95 8.01 0.38
N SER A 310 24.89 9.02 1.27
CA SER A 310 24.79 8.82 2.72
C SER A 310 23.36 8.58 3.18
N ALA A 311 22.38 8.82 2.32
CA ALA A 311 20.98 8.65 2.64
C ALA A 311 20.63 7.19 2.99
N ALA A 312 19.67 7.04 3.87
CA ALA A 312 19.27 5.74 4.40
C ALA A 312 18.85 4.77 3.29
N LYS A 313 19.30 3.51 3.41
CA LYS A 313 19.04 2.44 2.46
C LYS A 313 17.69 1.78 2.71
N VAL A 314 17.10 1.27 1.63
CA VAL A 314 15.90 0.43 1.69
C VAL A 314 16.25 -0.96 2.21
N VAL A 315 15.46 -1.44 3.16
CA VAL A 315 15.45 -2.82 3.65
C VAL A 315 14.09 -3.42 3.34
N THR A 316 14.07 -4.65 2.86
CA THR A 316 12.83 -5.33 2.48
C THR A 316 12.43 -6.42 3.47
N PHE A 317 11.13 -6.46 3.77
CA PHE A 317 10.52 -7.45 4.64
C PHE A 317 9.42 -8.19 3.89
N ARG A 318 9.43 -9.51 4.00
CA ARG A 318 8.39 -10.35 3.45
C ARG A 318 7.29 -10.56 4.48
N GLY A 319 6.05 -10.39 4.06
CA GLY A 319 4.87 -10.78 4.79
C GLY A 319 4.20 -11.98 4.13
N THR A 320 4.25 -13.12 4.78
CA THR A 320 3.54 -14.32 4.34
C THR A 320 2.07 -14.21 4.72
N TYR A 321 1.18 -14.54 3.79
CA TYR A 321 -0.25 -14.63 4.01
C TYR A 321 -0.74 -16.06 3.87
N TYR A 322 -1.65 -16.43 4.76
CA TYR A 322 -2.55 -17.58 4.58
C TYR A 322 -3.90 -17.07 4.07
N GLN A 323 -4.68 -17.94 3.46
CA GLN A 323 -6.06 -17.66 3.13
C GLN A 323 -6.98 -18.68 3.78
N LEU A 324 -8.20 -18.30 4.10
CA LEU A 324 -9.22 -19.22 4.51
C LEU A 324 -9.70 -20.02 3.29
N LYS A 325 -9.88 -21.32 3.47
CA LYS A 325 -10.53 -22.17 2.47
C LYS A 325 -11.94 -21.64 2.18
N PRO A 326 -12.48 -21.85 0.98
CA PRO A 326 -13.75 -21.27 0.53
C PRO A 326 -14.90 -21.40 1.53
N GLU A 327 -15.02 -22.56 2.17
CA GLU A 327 -16.08 -22.89 3.13
C GLU A 327 -15.99 -22.11 4.45
N TYR A 328 -14.82 -21.56 4.79
CA TYR A 328 -14.57 -20.82 6.03
C TYR A 328 -14.42 -19.30 5.84
N ARG A 329 -14.54 -18.80 4.61
CA ARG A 329 -14.36 -17.36 4.32
C ARG A 329 -15.26 -16.46 5.13
N GLY A 330 -16.44 -16.95 5.52
CA GLY A 330 -17.42 -16.21 6.30
C GLY A 330 -17.11 -16.09 7.80
N ILE A 331 -15.97 -16.59 8.29
CA ILE A 331 -15.59 -16.47 9.70
C ILE A 331 -15.45 -15.01 10.14
N CYS A 332 -14.96 -14.16 9.24
CA CYS A 332 -14.94 -12.69 9.37
C CYS A 332 -15.47 -12.06 8.09
N ARG A 333 -16.02 -10.85 8.18
CA ARG A 333 -16.60 -10.10 7.05
C ARG A 333 -15.87 -8.78 6.81
N MET A 334 -15.19 -8.28 7.84
CA MET A 334 -14.48 -7.00 7.89
C MET A 334 -12.98 -7.21 8.00
N ASN A 335 -12.24 -6.12 7.88
CA ASN A 335 -10.86 -6.10 8.31
C ASN A 335 -10.78 -6.21 9.84
N ILE A 336 -10.15 -7.25 10.38
CA ILE A 336 -9.97 -7.43 11.82
C ILE A 336 -8.49 -7.32 12.13
N TYR A 337 -8.10 -6.26 12.81
CA TYR A 337 -6.70 -5.93 13.13
C TYR A 337 -6.50 -5.89 14.64
N PRO A 338 -5.38 -6.39 15.17
CA PRO A 338 -5.04 -6.14 16.56
C PRO A 338 -4.60 -4.68 16.74
N VAL A 339 -4.64 -4.21 17.98
CA VAL A 339 -3.98 -2.96 18.37
C VAL A 339 -2.49 -3.08 18.08
N PRO A 340 -1.82 -2.05 17.50
CA PRO A 340 -0.39 -2.08 17.24
C PRO A 340 0.43 -2.31 18.51
N SER A 341 1.35 -3.28 18.48
CA SER A 341 2.19 -3.64 19.62
C SER A 341 3.35 -2.68 19.91
N GLY A 342 3.47 -1.58 19.15
CA GLY A 342 4.56 -0.61 19.27
C GLY A 342 5.73 -0.90 18.33
N GLY A 343 6.86 -0.14 18.46
CA GLY A 343 8.05 -0.35 17.62
C GLY A 343 8.04 0.37 16.27
N GLY A 344 6.94 1.05 15.89
CA GLY A 344 6.86 1.88 14.67
C GLY A 344 6.72 1.10 13.37
N ILE A 345 6.71 -0.23 13.40
CA ILE A 345 6.36 -1.09 12.26
C ILE A 345 4.96 -1.66 12.54
N PRO A 346 4.00 -1.51 11.62
CA PRO A 346 2.66 -2.06 11.79
C PRO A 346 2.69 -3.57 11.55
N VAL A 347 3.19 -4.32 12.54
CA VAL A 347 3.19 -5.78 12.55
C VAL A 347 2.04 -6.30 13.40
N GLY A 348 1.37 -7.31 12.92
CA GLY A 348 0.28 -7.98 13.60
C GLY A 348 -0.54 -8.80 12.62
N VAL A 349 -0.74 -10.07 12.92
CA VAL A 349 -1.58 -10.94 12.08
C VAL A 349 -3.01 -10.41 12.11
N HIS A 350 -3.58 -10.20 10.96
CA HIS A 350 -4.93 -9.65 10.83
C HIS A 350 -5.72 -10.38 9.74
N PHE A 351 -7.04 -10.29 9.81
CA PHE A 351 -7.94 -10.79 8.76
C PHE A 351 -8.26 -9.65 7.80
N THR A 352 -8.20 -9.95 6.51
CA THR A 352 -8.56 -8.99 5.47
C THR A 352 -9.36 -9.68 4.37
N PRO A 353 -10.60 -9.28 4.13
CA PRO A 353 -11.28 -9.64 2.89
C PRO A 353 -10.54 -9.02 1.71
N THR A 354 -10.39 -9.72 0.62
CA THR A 354 -9.70 -9.21 -0.55
C THR A 354 -10.45 -9.52 -1.82
N VAL A 355 -10.43 -8.58 -2.74
CA VAL A 355 -10.92 -8.72 -4.12
C VAL A 355 -9.70 -8.57 -5.03
N ASN A 356 -9.16 -9.67 -5.50
CA ASN A 356 -7.97 -9.64 -6.35
C ASN A 356 -8.23 -10.41 -7.63
N THR A 357 -7.91 -9.79 -8.76
CA THR A 357 -8.24 -10.33 -10.07
C THR A 357 -7.47 -11.56 -10.45
N ARG A 358 -6.26 -11.70 -9.92
CA ARG A 358 -5.40 -12.85 -10.19
C ARG A 358 -5.63 -13.98 -9.20
N ARG A 359 -5.98 -13.65 -7.95
CA ARG A 359 -6.15 -14.60 -6.83
C ARG A 359 -7.60 -14.89 -6.49
N GLY A 360 -8.53 -14.10 -7.01
CA GLY A 360 -9.95 -14.20 -6.68
C GLY A 360 -10.31 -13.50 -5.37
N ILE A 361 -11.52 -13.80 -4.88
CA ILE A 361 -12.02 -13.29 -3.61
C ILE A 361 -11.55 -14.22 -2.51
N GLN A 362 -10.92 -13.65 -1.50
CA GLN A 362 -10.34 -14.40 -0.39
C GLN A 362 -10.60 -13.68 0.94
N MET A 363 -10.53 -14.43 2.03
CA MET A 363 -10.26 -13.90 3.35
C MET A 363 -8.83 -14.30 3.70
N ILE A 364 -7.91 -13.33 3.68
CA ILE A 364 -6.52 -13.58 3.99
C ILE A 364 -6.22 -13.31 5.46
N VAL A 365 -5.27 -14.06 6.00
CA VAL A 365 -4.79 -13.96 7.39
C VAL A 365 -3.28 -13.69 7.33
N GLY A 366 -2.85 -12.57 7.82
CA GLY A 366 -1.46 -12.13 7.74
C GLY A 366 -1.34 -10.61 7.90
N PRO A 367 -0.18 -10.04 7.55
CA PRO A 367 1.06 -10.72 7.20
C PRO A 367 1.90 -11.14 8.40
N GLY A 368 2.90 -12.01 8.15
CA GLY A 368 4.13 -12.07 8.94
C GLY A 368 5.06 -10.90 8.57
N ALA A 369 6.21 -10.80 9.23
CA ALA A 369 7.22 -9.80 8.90
C ALA A 369 8.63 -10.39 9.07
N CYS A 370 9.20 -10.93 8.01
CA CYS A 370 10.53 -11.51 7.99
C CYS A 370 11.46 -10.74 7.04
N LEU A 371 12.71 -10.52 7.45
CA LEU A 371 13.73 -9.95 6.58
C LEU A 371 13.90 -10.81 5.33
N THR A 372 13.94 -10.19 4.15
CA THR A 372 14.17 -10.90 2.88
C THR A 372 15.64 -11.08 2.59
N PHE A 373 15.98 -12.10 1.81
CA PHE A 373 17.34 -12.36 1.33
C PHE A 373 17.61 -11.77 -0.06
N ALA A 374 16.60 -11.17 -0.66
CA ALA A 374 16.66 -10.41 -1.89
C ALA A 374 15.64 -9.28 -1.83
N ARG A 375 15.83 -8.18 -2.57
CA ARG A 375 14.84 -7.07 -2.61
C ARG A 375 13.47 -7.52 -3.12
N GLU A 376 13.44 -8.49 -4.00
CA GLU A 376 12.24 -9.15 -4.52
C GLU A 376 12.05 -10.55 -3.89
N GLY A 377 12.29 -10.64 -2.58
CA GLY A 377 12.27 -11.89 -1.82
C GLY A 377 10.85 -12.37 -1.50
N TYR A 378 10.05 -12.74 -2.51
CA TYR A 378 8.72 -13.33 -2.30
C TYR A 378 8.75 -14.76 -1.78
N SER A 379 9.88 -15.44 -1.86
CA SER A 379 10.13 -16.76 -1.30
C SER A 379 11.44 -16.78 -0.53
N PHE A 380 11.59 -17.69 0.44
CA PHE A 380 12.88 -17.94 1.11
C PHE A 380 13.97 -18.42 0.15
N SER A 381 13.60 -19.03 -0.95
CA SER A 381 14.53 -19.46 -2.00
C SER A 381 15.07 -18.30 -2.86
N ASN A 382 14.45 -17.12 -2.81
CA ASN A 382 14.94 -15.93 -3.50
C ASN A 382 16.10 -15.34 -2.69
N VAL A 383 17.33 -15.60 -3.13
CA VAL A 383 18.55 -15.10 -2.49
C VAL A 383 19.37 -14.30 -3.48
N SER A 384 19.69 -13.07 -3.10
CA SER A 384 20.65 -12.20 -3.77
C SER A 384 21.76 -11.87 -2.79
N PHE A 385 22.98 -12.31 -3.09
CA PHE A 385 24.12 -12.05 -2.21
C PHE A 385 24.41 -10.56 -2.04
N ALA A 386 24.18 -9.77 -3.08
CA ALA A 386 24.34 -8.31 -3.02
C ALA A 386 23.30 -7.66 -2.09
N ASP A 387 22.03 -8.08 -2.18
CA ASP A 387 20.95 -7.53 -1.35
C ASP A 387 21.09 -7.98 0.11
N LEU A 388 21.47 -9.24 0.31
CA LEU A 388 21.74 -9.78 1.64
C LEU A 388 22.91 -9.05 2.31
N PHE A 389 24.01 -8.82 1.58
CA PHE A 389 25.15 -8.05 2.06
C PHE A 389 24.75 -6.62 2.41
N ASP A 390 23.99 -5.93 1.56
CA ASP A 390 23.45 -4.59 1.83
C ASP A 390 22.62 -4.55 3.13
N SER A 391 21.79 -5.57 3.36
CA SER A 391 20.96 -5.67 4.56
C SER A 391 21.81 -5.98 5.81
N LEU A 392 22.73 -6.92 5.73
CA LEU A 392 23.59 -7.32 6.85
C LEU A 392 24.60 -6.24 7.25
N THR A 393 25.03 -5.40 6.33
CA THR A 393 25.91 -4.26 6.62
C THR A 393 25.17 -2.99 7.02
N ASN A 394 23.83 -3.00 7.05
CA ASN A 394 23.03 -1.85 7.45
C ASN A 394 22.99 -1.70 8.97
N LEU A 395 23.83 -0.81 9.52
CA LEU A 395 23.92 -0.54 10.95
C LEU A 395 22.60 -0.07 11.57
N ASN A 396 21.76 0.64 10.81
CA ASN A 396 20.47 1.11 11.29
C ASN A 396 19.47 -0.06 11.45
N LEU A 397 19.53 -1.07 10.58
CA LEU A 397 18.75 -2.30 10.74
C LEU A 397 19.14 -3.05 12.03
N TRP A 398 20.45 -3.19 12.28
CA TRP A 398 20.93 -3.81 13.51
C TRP A 398 20.56 -3.02 14.76
N ALA A 399 20.66 -1.70 14.71
CA ALA A 399 20.21 -0.84 15.80
C ALA A 399 18.71 -1.00 16.09
N PHE A 400 17.87 -1.15 15.06
CA PHE A 400 16.45 -1.49 15.22
C PHE A 400 16.26 -2.87 15.85
N ALA A 401 16.92 -3.89 15.34
CA ALA A 401 16.79 -5.27 15.84
C ALA A 401 17.23 -5.40 17.30
N LEU A 402 18.33 -4.73 17.68
CA LEU A 402 18.85 -4.73 19.06
C LEU A 402 17.94 -3.95 20.02
N LYS A 403 17.26 -2.90 19.57
CA LYS A 403 16.27 -2.16 20.37
C LYS A 403 14.94 -2.91 20.52
N ASN A 404 14.61 -3.82 19.56
CA ASN A 404 13.35 -4.56 19.52
C ASN A 404 13.58 -6.08 19.38
N PRO A 405 14.37 -6.72 20.27
CA PRO A 405 14.78 -8.11 20.08
C PRO A 405 13.60 -9.10 20.15
N ALA A 406 12.66 -8.87 21.06
CA ALA A 406 11.48 -9.72 21.19
C ALA A 406 10.57 -9.65 19.95
N LEU A 407 10.43 -8.47 19.33
CA LEU A 407 9.70 -8.28 18.10
C LEU A 407 10.39 -9.03 16.95
N SER A 408 11.70 -8.79 16.77
CA SER A 408 12.47 -9.36 15.65
C SER A 408 12.50 -10.89 15.68
N ILE A 409 12.75 -11.48 16.86
CA ILE A 409 12.75 -12.95 17.03
C ILE A 409 11.32 -13.51 16.93
N GLY A 410 10.35 -12.82 17.50
CA GLY A 410 8.96 -13.23 17.50
C GLY A 410 8.35 -13.28 16.09
N GLU A 411 8.65 -12.28 15.25
CA GLU A 411 8.19 -12.27 13.85
C GLU A 411 8.84 -13.38 13.03
N LEU A 412 10.15 -13.59 13.16
CA LEU A 412 10.84 -14.70 12.52
C LEU A 412 10.26 -16.06 12.94
N TYR A 413 10.00 -16.25 14.24
CA TYR A 413 9.42 -17.49 14.75
C TYR A 413 8.00 -17.73 14.20
N LYS A 414 7.17 -16.69 14.11
CA LYS A 414 5.82 -16.77 13.52
C LYS A 414 5.88 -17.11 12.02
N ASP A 415 6.79 -16.49 11.28
CA ASP A 415 6.90 -16.73 9.82
C ASP A 415 7.38 -18.16 9.49
N LEU A 416 8.18 -18.76 10.37
CA LEU A 416 8.66 -20.15 10.24
C LEU A 416 7.71 -21.20 10.84
N ASN A 417 6.70 -20.80 11.62
CA ASN A 417 5.83 -21.70 12.35
C ASN A 417 4.36 -21.34 12.20
N LYS A 418 3.67 -22.04 11.29
CA LYS A 418 2.22 -21.83 11.01
C LYS A 418 1.37 -21.79 12.29
N ARG A 419 1.63 -22.71 13.25
CA ARG A 419 0.88 -22.75 14.52
C ARG A 419 1.09 -21.51 15.37
N ALA A 420 2.32 -21.03 15.46
CA ALA A 420 2.62 -19.81 16.19
C ALA A 420 2.00 -18.58 15.52
N PHE A 421 2.00 -18.55 14.19
CA PHE A 421 1.35 -17.53 13.40
C PHE A 421 -0.16 -17.49 13.66
N LEU A 422 -0.84 -18.64 13.56
CA LEU A 422 -2.29 -18.72 13.78
C LEU A 422 -2.71 -18.42 15.21
N ARG A 423 -1.88 -18.77 16.21
CA ARG A 423 -2.15 -18.39 17.62
C ARG A 423 -2.28 -16.88 17.82
N ALA A 424 -1.56 -16.07 17.04
CA ALA A 424 -1.70 -14.63 17.12
C ALA A 424 -3.09 -14.17 16.64
N ALA A 425 -3.63 -14.79 15.61
CA ALA A 425 -4.98 -14.53 15.11
C ALA A 425 -6.08 -15.10 16.04
N GLN A 426 -5.83 -16.26 16.66
CA GLN A 426 -6.74 -16.89 17.62
C GLN A 426 -6.98 -16.05 18.88
N ALA A 427 -6.13 -15.08 19.18
CA ALA A 427 -6.31 -14.17 20.31
C ALA A 427 -7.64 -13.39 20.21
N TYR A 428 -8.13 -13.13 18.99
CA TYR A 428 -9.38 -12.40 18.74
C TYR A 428 -10.35 -13.12 17.80
N VAL A 429 -9.95 -14.23 17.15
CA VAL A 429 -10.83 -15.16 16.42
C VAL A 429 -10.53 -16.58 16.91
N PRO A 430 -10.98 -16.97 18.12
CA PRO A 430 -10.58 -18.22 18.76
C PRO A 430 -11.05 -19.48 18.01
N GLY A 431 -12.08 -19.36 17.17
CA GLY A 431 -12.57 -20.45 16.35
C GLY A 431 -11.69 -20.80 15.13
N LEU A 432 -10.63 -20.03 14.85
CA LEU A 432 -9.71 -20.32 13.75
C LEU A 432 -8.88 -21.58 14.04
N THR A 433 -8.83 -22.53 13.09
CA THR A 433 -8.03 -23.76 13.20
C THR A 433 -7.08 -23.92 12.02
N GLU A 434 -6.08 -24.81 12.14
CA GLU A 434 -5.06 -25.01 11.09
C GLU A 434 -5.61 -25.59 9.78
N ASP A 435 -6.66 -26.38 9.88
CA ASP A 435 -7.35 -27.02 8.74
C ASP A 435 -8.23 -26.04 7.96
N MET A 436 -8.60 -24.91 8.55
CA MET A 436 -9.36 -23.84 7.88
C MET A 436 -8.52 -23.00 6.92
N VAL A 437 -7.19 -23.05 7.04
CA VAL A 437 -6.30 -22.17 6.27
C VAL A 437 -5.35 -22.94 5.37
N GLU A 438 -5.06 -22.36 4.23
CA GLU A 438 -4.06 -22.79 3.27
C GLU A 438 -3.07 -21.67 2.94
N GLU A 439 -1.92 -22.01 2.37
CA GLU A 439 -0.94 -21.01 1.93
C GLU A 439 -1.54 -20.14 0.80
N SER A 440 -1.23 -18.84 0.83
CA SER A 440 -1.69 -17.91 -0.18
C SER A 440 -0.48 -17.29 -0.89
N PHE A 441 -0.24 -16.03 -0.70
CA PHE A 441 0.87 -15.31 -1.35
C PHE A 441 1.78 -14.66 -0.32
N ALA A 442 2.91 -14.16 -0.78
CA ALA A 442 3.74 -13.28 0.01
C ALA A 442 3.73 -11.86 -0.58
N GLY A 443 3.58 -10.87 0.28
CA GLY A 443 3.89 -9.49 -0.03
C GLY A 443 5.29 -9.14 0.41
N VAL A 444 5.95 -8.22 -0.28
CA VAL A 444 7.21 -7.63 0.18
C VAL A 444 6.98 -6.14 0.36
N MET A 445 7.38 -5.62 1.52
CA MET A 445 7.36 -4.19 1.78
C MET A 445 8.76 -3.63 1.95
N SER A 446 8.98 -2.41 1.47
CA SER A 446 10.19 -1.65 1.71
C SER A 446 10.06 -0.82 2.98
N GLN A 447 11.14 -0.77 3.75
CA GLN A 447 11.26 0.07 4.93
C GLN A 447 12.62 0.77 4.93
N VAL A 448 12.63 2.04 5.30
CA VAL A 448 13.86 2.81 5.47
C VAL A 448 14.08 3.01 6.96
N PHE A 449 15.31 2.76 7.43
CA PHE A 449 15.71 3.02 8.80
C PHE A 449 16.65 4.23 8.86
N GLU A 450 16.21 5.24 9.57
CA GLU A 450 16.99 6.43 9.89
C GLU A 450 18.11 6.12 10.90
N SER A 451 18.99 7.09 11.12
CA SER A 451 20.08 6.97 12.10
C SER A 451 19.56 6.52 13.47
N GLY A 452 20.26 5.55 14.06
CA GLY A 452 19.89 4.94 15.32
C GLY A 452 18.77 3.90 15.24
N GLY A 453 18.37 3.44 14.05
CA GLY A 453 17.44 2.34 13.85
C GLY A 453 15.96 2.71 14.03
N LYS A 454 15.59 3.96 13.88
CA LYS A 454 14.20 4.38 13.85
C LYS A 454 13.64 4.16 12.45
N ALA A 455 12.49 3.48 12.33
CA ALA A 455 11.78 3.38 11.06
C ALA A 455 11.34 4.78 10.59
N ALA A 456 11.56 5.09 9.32
CA ALA A 456 11.10 6.35 8.73
C ALA A 456 9.58 6.44 8.86
N SER A 457 9.12 7.56 9.40
CA SER A 457 7.72 7.78 9.78
C SER A 457 6.93 8.59 8.76
N ASP A 458 7.55 8.96 7.63
CA ASP A 458 6.90 9.73 6.57
C ASP A 458 7.50 9.43 5.19
N PHE A 459 6.90 9.98 4.13
CA PHE A 459 7.44 9.92 2.77
C PHE A 459 8.74 10.71 2.68
N ILE A 460 9.66 10.23 1.85
CA ILE A 460 10.96 10.88 1.64
C ILE A 460 11.12 11.20 0.15
N PHE A 461 11.31 12.49 -0.14
CA PHE A 461 11.60 13.01 -1.46
C PHE A 461 12.99 13.61 -1.47
N GLU A 462 13.81 13.23 -2.44
CA GLU A 462 15.11 13.88 -2.69
C GLU A 462 14.97 14.76 -3.91
N ARG A 463 15.13 16.06 -3.68
CA ARG A 463 14.85 17.12 -4.65
C ARG A 463 16.13 17.63 -5.31
N LYS A 464 16.01 18.15 -6.51
CA LYS A 464 17.08 18.85 -7.23
C LYS A 464 18.33 18.02 -7.49
N VAL A 465 18.17 16.69 -7.65
CA VAL A 465 19.25 15.80 -8.05
C VAL A 465 19.67 16.12 -9.48
N MET A 466 20.94 15.88 -9.83
CA MET A 466 21.54 16.17 -11.14
C MET A 466 21.24 17.61 -11.62
N ASP A 467 21.72 18.60 -10.85
CA ASP A 467 21.54 20.03 -11.12
C ASP A 467 20.07 20.45 -11.28
N GLY A 468 19.19 19.88 -10.48
CA GLY A 468 17.77 20.23 -10.48
C GLY A 468 16.92 19.55 -11.55
N ARG A 469 17.43 18.53 -12.24
CA ARG A 469 16.70 17.84 -13.32
C ARG A 469 15.97 16.59 -12.87
N ILE A 470 16.29 16.05 -11.70
CA ILE A 470 15.74 14.80 -11.21
C ILE A 470 15.12 15.00 -9.82
N LEU A 471 13.91 14.46 -9.65
CA LEU A 471 13.20 14.32 -8.38
C LEU A 471 13.09 12.83 -8.04
N CYS A 472 13.55 12.43 -6.85
CA CYS A 472 13.51 11.03 -6.43
C CYS A 472 12.52 10.80 -5.29
N VAL A 473 11.54 9.91 -5.51
CA VAL A 473 10.69 9.36 -4.44
C VAL A 473 11.46 8.24 -3.77
N ARG A 474 12.12 8.55 -2.64
CA ARG A 474 13.03 7.63 -1.95
C ARG A 474 12.33 6.66 -1.01
N ASN A 475 11.22 7.09 -0.42
CA ASN A 475 10.46 6.25 0.49
C ASN A 475 8.97 6.59 0.40
N ALA A 476 8.18 5.59 0.06
CA ALA A 476 6.73 5.67 0.10
C ALA A 476 6.17 4.35 0.66
N PRO A 477 6.26 4.14 2.00
CA PRO A 477 5.75 2.93 2.64
C PRO A 477 4.22 2.94 2.69
N THR A 478 3.63 1.88 3.27
CA THR A 478 2.20 1.85 3.59
C THR A 478 1.81 3.12 4.35
N PRO A 479 0.81 3.87 3.88
CA PRO A 479 -0.32 3.48 3.03
C PRO A 479 -0.19 3.89 1.55
N ALA A 480 0.97 3.79 0.95
CA ALA A 480 1.27 4.37 -0.37
C ALA A 480 0.27 4.00 -1.48
N CYS A 481 -0.25 2.76 -1.53
CA CYS A 481 -1.25 2.38 -2.54
C CYS A 481 -2.56 3.17 -2.35
N THR A 482 -3.08 3.24 -1.12
CA THR A 482 -4.25 4.08 -0.79
C THR A 482 -4.00 5.55 -1.14
N SER A 483 -2.80 6.03 -0.81
CA SER A 483 -2.41 7.43 -0.94
C SER A 483 -1.93 7.82 -2.34
N SER A 484 -1.84 6.88 -3.28
CA SER A 484 -1.10 7.04 -4.53
C SER A 484 -1.55 8.24 -5.37
N LEU A 485 -2.84 8.49 -5.46
CA LEU A 485 -3.38 9.64 -6.19
C LEU A 485 -3.04 10.96 -5.48
N ALA A 486 -3.11 11.02 -4.15
CA ALA A 486 -2.71 12.20 -3.39
C ALA A 486 -1.18 12.40 -3.35
N ILE A 487 -0.40 11.31 -3.35
CA ILE A 487 1.05 11.38 -3.52
C ILE A 487 1.39 11.94 -4.90
N ALA A 488 0.65 11.54 -5.94
CA ALA A 488 0.84 12.06 -7.29
C ALA A 488 0.57 13.57 -7.37
N GLU A 489 -0.50 14.07 -6.72
CA GLU A 489 -0.76 15.50 -6.57
C GLU A 489 0.46 16.21 -5.94
N MET A 490 0.98 15.68 -4.82
CA MET A 490 2.15 16.23 -4.11
C MET A 490 3.44 16.17 -4.95
N VAL A 491 3.71 15.06 -5.62
CA VAL A 491 4.89 14.91 -6.48
C VAL A 491 4.82 15.90 -7.66
N ALA A 492 3.64 16.09 -8.23
CA ALA A 492 3.44 17.08 -9.30
C ALA A 492 3.64 18.52 -8.80
N ASP A 493 3.21 18.85 -7.56
CA ASP A 493 3.46 20.16 -6.95
C ASP A 493 4.97 20.41 -6.77
N ILE A 494 5.69 19.43 -6.18
CA ILE A 494 7.14 19.50 -5.99
C ILE A 494 7.86 19.61 -7.34
N ALA A 495 7.47 18.82 -8.32
CA ALA A 495 8.08 18.84 -9.65
C ALA A 495 7.83 20.17 -10.37
N THR A 496 6.63 20.73 -10.26
CA THR A 496 6.28 22.05 -10.82
C THR A 496 7.20 23.13 -10.26
N GLU A 497 7.41 23.12 -8.94
CA GLU A 497 8.31 24.07 -8.27
C GLU A 497 9.78 23.84 -8.66
N ASP A 498 10.29 22.60 -8.57
CA ASP A 498 11.69 22.30 -8.78
C ASP A 498 12.13 22.47 -10.24
N PHE A 499 11.27 22.10 -11.17
CA PHE A 499 11.53 22.15 -12.60
C PHE A 499 11.04 23.44 -13.26
N GLN A 500 10.46 24.36 -12.47
CA GLN A 500 9.97 25.66 -12.92
C GLN A 500 8.99 25.56 -14.09
N TRP A 501 8.07 24.60 -14.03
CA TRP A 501 7.04 24.49 -15.05
C TRP A 501 5.97 25.58 -14.87
N SER A 502 5.65 26.30 -15.96
CA SER A 502 4.49 27.18 -15.97
C SER A 502 3.20 26.37 -16.03
N SER A 503 2.24 26.65 -15.15
CA SER A 503 0.92 26.03 -15.25
C SER A 503 0.15 26.63 -16.43
N ALA A 504 -0.75 25.84 -17.04
CA ALA A 504 -1.65 26.35 -18.09
C ALA A 504 -2.54 27.52 -17.62
N ALA A 505 -2.64 27.73 -16.30
CA ALA A 505 -3.33 28.88 -15.70
C ALA A 505 -2.50 30.18 -15.77
N ASP A 506 -1.18 30.08 -15.95
CA ASP A 506 -0.28 31.24 -16.04
C ASP A 506 -0.12 31.75 -17.48
N GLU A 507 -0.47 30.95 -18.48
CA GLU A 507 -0.55 31.37 -19.88
C GLU A 507 -1.85 32.14 -20.15
N LYS A 508 -1.94 33.38 -19.64
CA LYS A 508 -2.94 34.33 -20.17
C LYS A 508 -2.63 34.53 -21.64
N PRO A 509 -3.66 34.47 -22.54
CA PRO A 509 -3.44 34.72 -23.95
C PRO A 509 -2.84 36.10 -24.15
N ILE A 510 -1.66 36.17 -24.76
CA ILE A 510 -0.93 37.39 -25.12
C ILE A 510 -1.75 38.25 -26.13
N GLU A 511 -2.90 37.78 -26.60
CA GLU A 511 -3.71 38.45 -27.62
C GLU A 511 -4.59 39.60 -27.12
N GLN A 512 -4.81 39.78 -25.82
CA GLN A 512 -5.66 40.91 -25.34
C GLN A 512 -4.89 42.17 -24.95
N SER A 513 -3.58 42.17 -24.86
CA SER A 513 -2.80 43.38 -24.54
C SER A 513 -2.40 44.21 -25.77
N ARG A 514 -2.53 43.71 -27.00
CA ARG A 514 -2.29 44.47 -28.23
C ARG A 514 -3.47 45.21 -28.79
N ALA A 515 -4.68 44.84 -28.39
CA ALA A 515 -5.90 45.53 -28.86
C ALA A 515 -6.23 46.83 -28.13
N VAL A 516 -5.67 47.06 -26.93
CA VAL A 516 -5.88 48.29 -26.16
C VAL A 516 -4.82 49.39 -26.48
N ALA A 517 -3.70 49.03 -27.07
CA ALA A 517 -2.63 49.97 -27.42
C ALA A 517 -2.78 50.60 -28.83
N LEU A 518 -3.80 50.24 -29.62
CA LEU A 518 -4.08 50.78 -30.93
C LEU A 518 -5.39 51.62 -30.99
N ALA A 519 -6.02 51.86 -29.81
CA ALA A 519 -7.24 52.68 -29.69
C ALA A 519 -7.12 53.84 -28.68
N ALA A 520 -5.89 54.33 -28.44
CA ALA A 520 -5.61 55.54 -27.68
C ALA A 520 -4.78 56.51 -28.52
#